data_a29d520085e73d12df358640b5510e2e
#
_entry.id   a29d520085e73d12df358640b5510e2e
#
_cell.length_a   1.000
_cell.length_b   1.000
_cell.length_c   1.000
_cell.angle_alpha   90.00
_cell.angle_beta   90.00
_cell.angle_gamma   90.00
#
_symmetry.space_group_name_H-M   'P 1'
#
loop_
_entity.id
_entity.type
_entity.pdbx_description
1 polymer ?
#
loop_
_entity_poly.entity_id
_entity_poly.type
_entity_poly.pdbx_seq_one_letter_code
_entity_poly.pdbx_strand_id
1 'polypeptide(L)'
;KAPGTVENFLRYVDEGFYNGTIFHRVINGFMIQGGGFTTDLDQKRGHAPIQNEAKNRLSNARGTIAMARTSAPHSATSQFFINHKDNDNLDYPSFDGWGYAVFGRVTGGMETVDRIADVATTTKMGMQNVPVESVIIENITRITN
;
A
#
# COMPACT_ATOMS: atom_id res chain seq x y z
N LYS A 1 0.81 5.41 16.75
CA LYS A 1 -0.20 4.35 17.00
C LYS A 1 0.05 3.07 16.19
N ALA A 2 1.02 3.08 15.31
CA ALA A 2 1.43 1.91 14.53
C ALA A 2 2.96 1.85 14.47
N PRO A 3 3.65 1.75 15.62
CA PRO A 3 5.10 1.90 15.64
C PRO A 3 5.84 0.80 14.88
N GLY A 4 5.41 -0.45 15.00
CA GLY A 4 6.04 -1.55 14.28
C GLY A 4 5.84 -1.46 12.78
N THR A 5 4.66 -1.03 12.35
CA THR A 5 4.33 -0.84 10.93
C THR A 5 5.14 0.30 10.33
N VAL A 6 5.24 1.44 11.04
CA VAL A 6 6.04 2.59 10.59
C VAL A 6 7.51 2.21 10.48
N GLU A 7 8.05 1.54 11.50
CA GLU A 7 9.45 1.10 11.49
C GLU A 7 9.73 0.17 10.30
N ASN A 8 8.83 -0.79 10.05
CA ASN A 8 8.93 -1.70 8.92
C ASN A 8 8.95 -0.95 7.58
N PHE A 9 8.02 -0.03 7.39
CA PHE A 9 7.94 0.76 6.16
C PHE A 9 9.22 1.59 5.96
N LEU A 10 9.67 2.29 7.01
CA LEU A 10 10.87 3.12 6.93
C LEU A 10 12.13 2.29 6.69
N ARG A 11 12.18 1.07 7.18
CA ARG A 11 13.28 0.15 6.89
C ARG A 11 13.37 -0.13 5.40
N TYR A 12 12.26 -0.43 4.75
CA TYR A 12 12.23 -0.63 3.29
C TYR A 12 12.62 0.66 2.55
N VAL A 13 12.15 1.81 3.03
CA VAL A 13 12.51 3.11 2.44
C VAL A 13 14.02 3.32 2.51
N ASP A 14 14.60 3.12 3.68
CA ASP A 14 16.03 3.35 3.92
C ASP A 14 16.91 2.38 3.09
N GLU A 15 16.40 1.20 2.78
CA GLU A 15 17.11 0.20 1.95
C GLU A 15 16.95 0.46 0.44
N GLY A 16 16.13 1.43 0.04
CA GLY A 16 15.83 1.67 -1.36
C GLY A 16 14.98 0.57 -2.00
N PHE A 17 14.31 -0.24 -1.19
CA PHE A 17 13.53 -1.39 -1.66
C PHE A 17 12.44 -0.99 -2.64
N TYR A 18 11.77 0.14 -2.40
CA TYR A 18 10.63 0.59 -3.20
C TYR A 18 11.04 1.22 -4.53
N ASN A 19 12.32 1.54 -4.71
CA ASN A 19 12.79 2.20 -5.93
C ASN A 19 12.61 1.25 -7.12
N GLY A 20 11.89 1.71 -8.14
CA GLY A 20 11.60 0.91 -9.32
C GLY A 20 10.43 -0.07 -9.19
N THR A 21 9.77 -0.13 -8.03
CA THR A 21 8.55 -0.91 -7.88
C THR A 21 7.37 -0.14 -8.48
N ILE A 22 6.25 -0.82 -8.67
CA ILE A 22 5.07 -0.24 -9.33
C ILE A 22 3.84 -0.28 -8.42
N PHE A 23 2.85 0.55 -8.76
CA PHE A 23 1.48 0.36 -8.29
C PHE A 23 0.84 -0.69 -9.20
N HIS A 24 0.88 -1.94 -8.76
CA HIS A 24 0.44 -3.08 -9.57
C HIS A 24 -1.07 -3.36 -9.47
N ARG A 25 -1.77 -2.70 -8.56
CA ARG A 25 -3.21 -2.87 -8.38
C ARG A 25 -3.83 -1.50 -8.13
N VAL A 26 -4.66 -1.07 -9.08
CA VAL A 26 -5.30 0.25 -9.04
C VAL A 26 -6.79 0.07 -9.29
N ILE A 27 -7.59 0.50 -8.33
CA ILE A 27 -9.05 0.47 -8.44
C ILE A 27 -9.59 1.85 -8.10
N ASN A 28 -10.08 2.56 -9.13
CA ASN A 28 -10.65 3.89 -8.95
C ASN A 28 -11.80 3.83 -7.95
N GLY A 29 -11.84 4.79 -7.03
CA GLY A 29 -12.88 4.83 -6.00
C GLY A 29 -12.68 3.80 -4.89
N PHE A 30 -11.50 3.18 -4.82
CA PHE A 30 -11.16 2.25 -3.74
C PHE A 30 -9.75 2.52 -3.21
N MET A 31 -8.71 2.10 -3.94
CA MET A 31 -7.33 2.28 -3.47
C MET A 31 -6.33 2.12 -4.62
N ILE A 32 -5.08 2.54 -4.38
CA ILE A 32 -3.94 2.20 -5.22
C ILE A 32 -2.93 1.44 -4.35
N GLN A 33 -2.46 0.30 -4.83
CA GLN A 33 -1.60 -0.61 -4.08
C GLN A 33 -0.29 -0.86 -4.81
N GLY A 34 0.81 -0.80 -4.10
CA GLY A 34 2.12 -1.02 -4.69
C GLY A 34 3.19 -1.41 -3.67
N GLY A 35 4.44 -1.35 -4.12
CA GLY A 35 5.59 -1.57 -3.26
C GLY A 35 6.06 -3.02 -3.18
N GLY A 36 5.58 -3.91 -4.06
CA GLY A 36 5.96 -5.32 -4.00
C GLY A 36 6.40 -5.93 -5.32
N PHE A 37 6.11 -5.29 -6.45
CA PHE A 37 6.37 -5.85 -7.77
C PHE A 37 7.22 -4.93 -8.62
N THR A 38 8.06 -5.53 -9.47
CA THR A 38 8.82 -4.79 -10.48
C THR A 38 7.95 -4.52 -11.70
N THR A 39 8.51 -3.77 -12.68
CA THR A 39 7.81 -3.50 -13.95
C THR A 39 7.51 -4.78 -14.74
N ASP A 40 8.28 -5.84 -14.52
CA ASP A 40 8.07 -7.16 -15.15
C ASP A 40 7.05 -8.00 -14.39
N LEU A 41 6.43 -7.45 -13.34
CA LEU A 41 5.49 -8.14 -12.45
C LEU A 41 6.11 -9.29 -11.68
N ASP A 42 7.41 -9.19 -11.42
CA ASP A 42 8.11 -10.09 -10.51
C ASP A 42 7.98 -9.56 -9.10
N GLN A 43 7.55 -10.43 -8.18
CA GLN A 43 7.43 -10.04 -6.78
C GLN A 43 8.82 -9.96 -6.14
N LYS A 44 9.11 -8.82 -5.52
CA LYS A 44 10.35 -8.65 -4.77
C LYS A 44 10.22 -9.33 -3.40
N ARG A 45 11.25 -10.07 -3.04
CA ARG A 45 11.29 -10.73 -1.74
C ARG A 45 11.63 -9.73 -0.65
N GLY A 46 10.76 -9.62 0.34
CA GLY A 46 10.95 -8.72 1.48
C GLY A 46 11.46 -9.43 2.72
N HIS A 47 11.40 -8.72 3.83
CA HIS A 47 11.75 -9.23 5.14
C HIS A 47 10.61 -10.10 5.71
N ALA A 48 10.81 -10.61 6.93
CA ALA A 48 9.78 -11.37 7.62
C ALA A 48 8.50 -10.53 7.81
N PRO A 49 7.32 -11.18 7.80
CA PRO A 49 6.06 -10.47 8.04
C PRO A 49 6.01 -9.81 9.42
N ILE A 50 5.19 -8.77 9.52
CA ILE A 50 5.00 -8.04 10.77
C ILE A 50 3.62 -8.28 11.34
N GLN A 51 3.47 -7.99 12.63
CA GLN A 51 2.19 -8.07 13.31
C GLN A 51 1.25 -6.97 12.85
N ASN A 52 -0.03 -7.30 12.68
CA ASN A 52 -1.07 -6.37 12.30
C ASN A 52 -1.41 -5.45 13.48
N GLU A 53 -1.32 -4.15 13.25
CA GLU A 53 -1.61 -3.13 14.27
C GLU A 53 -2.94 -2.41 14.03
N ALA A 54 -3.86 -3.02 13.28
CA ALA A 54 -5.15 -2.38 12.95
C ALA A 54 -6.01 -2.06 14.19
N LYS A 55 -5.73 -2.70 15.32
CA LYS A 55 -6.38 -2.40 16.59
C LYS A 55 -6.10 -0.99 17.11
N ASN A 56 -5.19 -0.26 16.47
CA ASN A 56 -4.90 1.13 16.82
C ASN A 56 -6.09 2.07 16.57
N ARG A 57 -7.14 1.56 15.90
CA ARG A 57 -8.38 2.26 15.57
C ARG A 57 -8.20 3.47 14.65
N LEU A 58 -7.12 3.50 13.88
CA LEU A 58 -6.97 4.48 12.82
C LEU A 58 -7.85 4.07 11.64
N SER A 59 -8.59 5.03 11.11
CA SER A 59 -9.55 4.77 10.03
C SER A 59 -8.86 4.75 8.67
N ASN A 60 -9.33 3.85 7.78
CA ASN A 60 -8.94 3.80 6.38
C ASN A 60 -9.66 4.88 5.58
N ALA A 61 -9.49 6.13 6.01
CA ALA A 61 -10.08 7.29 5.35
C ALA A 61 -9.32 7.64 4.07
N ARG A 62 -9.97 8.40 3.19
CA ARG A 62 -9.33 8.89 1.97
C ARG A 62 -8.00 9.55 2.29
N GLY A 63 -6.95 9.17 1.55
CA GLY A 63 -5.61 9.72 1.70
C GLY A 63 -4.76 9.03 2.77
N THR A 64 -5.31 8.07 3.51
CA THR A 64 -4.48 7.31 4.46
C THR A 64 -3.72 6.19 3.75
N ILE A 65 -2.60 5.80 4.36
CA ILE A 65 -1.72 4.74 3.88
C ILE A 65 -1.81 3.58 4.85
N ALA A 66 -2.09 2.39 4.32
CA ALA A 66 -2.23 1.18 5.12
C ALA A 66 -1.42 0.05 4.50
N MET A 67 -1.16 -0.99 5.31
CA MET A 67 -0.39 -2.15 4.85
C MET A 67 -1.30 -3.16 4.15
N ALA A 68 -0.91 -3.52 2.94
CA ALA A 68 -1.51 -4.65 2.24
C ALA A 68 -0.97 -5.95 2.82
N ARG A 69 -1.77 -7.01 2.73
CA ARG A 69 -1.44 -8.34 3.25
C ARG A 69 -2.27 -9.41 2.57
N THR A 70 -1.93 -10.65 2.82
CA THR A 70 -2.78 -11.77 2.40
C THR A 70 -3.96 -11.92 3.38
N SER A 71 -4.75 -12.97 3.24
CA SER A 71 -5.86 -13.25 4.16
C SER A 71 -5.38 -13.58 5.58
N ALA A 72 -4.11 -13.96 5.74
CA ALA A 72 -3.52 -14.15 7.07
C ALA A 72 -3.31 -12.77 7.73
N PRO A 73 -3.81 -12.56 8.95
CA PRO A 73 -3.78 -11.22 9.57
C PRO A 73 -2.40 -10.63 9.78
N HIS A 74 -1.41 -11.47 10.05
CA HIS A 74 -0.05 -11.05 10.36
C HIS A 74 0.91 -11.42 9.24
N SER A 75 0.54 -11.10 7.99
CA SER A 75 1.30 -11.48 6.80
C SER A 75 1.89 -10.31 6.02
N ALA A 76 1.71 -9.07 6.49
CA ALA A 76 2.20 -7.89 5.79
C ALA A 76 3.73 -7.86 5.73
N THR A 77 4.28 -7.51 4.57
CA THR A 77 5.71 -7.32 4.39
C THR A 77 6.00 -5.93 3.84
N SER A 78 6.08 -5.75 2.53
CA SER A 78 6.45 -4.46 1.92
C SER A 78 5.28 -3.71 1.29
N GLN A 79 4.26 -4.41 0.81
CA GLN A 79 3.20 -3.77 0.03
C GLN A 79 2.31 -2.89 0.89
N PHE A 80 1.94 -1.76 0.33
CA PHE A 80 1.05 -0.80 0.97
C PHE A 80 0.01 -0.32 -0.03
N PHE A 81 -1.03 0.32 0.48
CA PHE A 81 -2.01 0.96 -0.39
C PHE A 81 -2.37 2.34 0.16
N ILE A 82 -2.81 3.20 -0.75
CA ILE A 82 -3.32 4.53 -0.40
C ILE A 82 -4.82 4.50 -0.68
N ASN A 83 -5.61 4.82 0.32
CA ASN A 83 -7.06 4.83 0.19
C ASN A 83 -7.52 5.99 -0.69
N HIS A 84 -8.30 5.68 -1.74
CA HIS A 84 -8.83 6.68 -2.68
C HIS A 84 -10.19 7.22 -2.23
N LYS A 85 -10.81 6.56 -1.28
CA LYS A 85 -12.04 7.00 -0.61
C LYS A 85 -12.00 6.55 0.84
N ASP A 86 -13.04 6.89 1.61
CA ASP A 86 -13.21 6.37 2.96
C ASP A 86 -13.62 4.89 2.85
N ASN A 87 -12.73 4.00 3.25
CA ASN A 87 -12.94 2.56 3.19
C ASN A 87 -13.19 1.99 4.59
N ASP A 88 -14.33 2.34 5.17
CA ASP A 88 -14.68 1.96 6.54
C ASP A 88 -14.72 0.44 6.74
N ASN A 89 -15.04 -0.29 5.68
CA ASN A 89 -15.08 -1.76 5.71
C ASN A 89 -13.69 -2.39 5.92
N LEU A 90 -12.62 -1.63 5.79
CA LEU A 90 -11.25 -2.10 6.05
C LEU A 90 -10.79 -1.83 7.47
N ASP A 91 -11.57 -1.08 8.25
CA ASP A 91 -11.22 -0.74 9.62
C ASP A 91 -11.40 -1.94 10.54
N TYR A 92 -10.53 -2.01 11.57
CA TYR A 92 -10.65 -3.05 12.59
C TYR A 92 -12.06 -3.05 13.22
N PRO A 93 -12.75 -4.18 13.39
CA PRO A 93 -12.28 -5.56 13.09
C PRO A 93 -12.55 -6.04 11.66
N SER A 94 -13.18 -5.23 10.81
CA SER A 94 -13.49 -5.57 9.42
C SER A 94 -14.28 -6.88 9.32
N PHE A 95 -14.26 -7.52 8.13
CA PHE A 95 -14.96 -8.79 7.92
C PHE A 95 -14.16 -10.01 8.40
N ASP A 96 -12.85 -9.87 8.57
CA ASP A 96 -11.97 -11.01 8.94
C ASP A 96 -11.53 -10.97 10.42
N GLY A 97 -12.06 -10.05 11.20
CA GLY A 97 -11.73 -9.90 12.62
C GLY A 97 -10.49 -9.03 12.88
N TRP A 98 -9.80 -8.55 11.85
CA TRP A 98 -8.57 -7.77 12.00
C TRP A 98 -8.56 -6.44 11.25
N GLY A 99 -8.93 -6.43 9.97
CA GLY A 99 -8.84 -5.23 9.15
C GLY A 99 -7.40 -4.94 8.71
N TYR A 100 -7.16 -3.69 8.27
CA TYR A 100 -5.91 -3.26 7.68
C TYR A 100 -5.32 -2.09 8.46
N ALA A 101 -4.03 -2.20 8.79
CA ALA A 101 -3.36 -1.25 9.68
C ALA A 101 -2.98 0.03 8.95
N VAL A 102 -3.63 1.13 9.31
CA VAL A 102 -3.27 2.47 8.85
C VAL A 102 -2.04 2.93 9.63
N PHE A 103 -1.04 3.46 8.93
CA PHE A 103 0.19 3.91 9.57
C PHE A 103 0.67 5.29 9.08
N GLY A 104 -0.01 5.88 8.12
CA GLY A 104 0.35 7.19 7.61
C GLY A 104 -0.75 7.83 6.80
N ARG A 105 -0.49 9.03 6.29
CA ARG A 105 -1.44 9.74 5.44
C ARG A 105 -0.70 10.62 4.46
N VAL A 106 -1.34 10.90 3.34
CA VAL A 106 -0.84 11.84 2.34
C VAL A 106 -1.14 13.26 2.82
N THR A 107 -0.11 14.09 2.95
CA THR A 107 -0.25 15.50 3.36
C THR A 107 -0.19 16.46 2.19
N GLY A 108 0.28 16.03 1.03
CA GLY A 108 0.30 16.81 -0.20
C GLY A 108 0.39 15.88 -1.40
N GLY A 109 -0.14 16.29 -2.54
CA GLY A 109 -0.08 15.49 -3.75
C GLY A 109 -1.21 14.51 -3.94
N MET A 110 -2.35 14.68 -3.23
CA MET A 110 -3.51 13.78 -3.45
C MET A 110 -4.00 13.82 -4.90
N GLU A 111 -3.83 14.93 -5.60
CA GLU A 111 -4.17 15.03 -7.02
C GLU A 111 -3.35 14.05 -7.87
N THR A 112 -2.13 13.71 -7.47
CA THR A 112 -1.33 12.69 -8.14
C THR A 112 -1.93 11.30 -7.88
N VAL A 113 -2.36 11.02 -6.65
CA VAL A 113 -3.05 9.78 -6.32
C VAL A 113 -4.33 9.64 -7.16
N ASP A 114 -5.09 10.73 -7.29
CA ASP A 114 -6.31 10.74 -8.10
C ASP A 114 -6.01 10.44 -9.57
N ARG A 115 -4.92 10.98 -10.11
CA ARG A 115 -4.51 10.70 -11.50
C ARG A 115 -4.07 9.25 -11.68
N ILE A 116 -3.37 8.69 -10.71
CA ILE A 116 -2.99 7.27 -10.75
C ILE A 116 -4.25 6.40 -10.72
N ALA A 117 -5.23 6.76 -9.90
CA ALA A 117 -6.47 6.01 -9.78
C ALA A 117 -7.28 6.00 -11.10
N ASP A 118 -7.06 6.98 -11.97
CA ASP A 118 -7.79 7.12 -13.24
C ASP A 118 -7.13 6.39 -14.42
N VAL A 119 -5.94 5.82 -14.27
CA VAL A 119 -5.27 5.16 -15.38
C VAL A 119 -6.03 3.92 -15.85
N ALA A 120 -5.89 3.60 -17.15
CA ALA A 120 -6.46 2.39 -17.69
C ALA A 120 -5.78 1.16 -17.08
N THR A 121 -6.59 0.17 -16.72
CA THR A 121 -6.10 -1.09 -16.13
C THR A 121 -6.51 -2.28 -16.95
N THR A 122 -5.83 -3.39 -16.75
CA THR A 122 -6.08 -4.64 -17.46
C THR A 122 -5.66 -5.80 -16.57
N THR A 123 -5.84 -7.02 -17.08
CA THR A 123 -5.32 -8.23 -16.43
C THR A 123 -3.97 -8.57 -17.06
N LYS A 124 -2.94 -8.72 -16.24
CA LYS A 124 -1.59 -9.11 -16.67
C LYS A 124 -1.09 -10.22 -15.75
N MET A 125 -0.49 -11.27 -16.34
CA MET A 125 0.10 -12.37 -15.57
C MET A 125 -0.87 -12.96 -14.55
N GLY A 126 -2.17 -13.00 -14.88
CA GLY A 126 -3.22 -13.51 -13.99
C GLY A 126 -3.67 -12.54 -12.90
N MET A 127 -3.07 -11.36 -12.82
CA MET A 127 -3.45 -10.33 -11.85
C MET A 127 -4.40 -9.33 -12.47
N GLN A 128 -5.48 -9.00 -11.76
CA GLN A 128 -6.48 -8.04 -12.20
C GLN A 128 -6.12 -6.61 -11.76
N ASN A 129 -6.66 -5.64 -12.47
CA ASN A 129 -6.55 -4.21 -12.12
C ASN A 129 -5.11 -3.70 -12.14
N VAL A 130 -4.31 -4.22 -13.07
CA VAL A 130 -2.93 -3.77 -13.28
C VAL A 130 -2.95 -2.62 -14.29
N PRO A 131 -2.30 -1.47 -14.00
CA PRO A 131 -2.20 -0.40 -14.99
C PRO A 131 -1.61 -0.89 -16.31
N VAL A 132 -2.23 -0.48 -17.42
CA VAL A 132 -1.76 -0.85 -18.77
C VAL A 132 -0.33 -0.36 -18.96
N GLU A 133 -0.07 0.91 -18.59
CA GLU A 133 1.27 1.46 -18.54
C GLU A 133 1.73 1.48 -17.09
N SER A 134 2.92 0.95 -16.81
CA SER A 134 3.43 0.84 -15.46
C SER A 134 3.51 2.21 -14.78
N VAL A 135 2.95 2.29 -13.58
CA VAL A 135 3.08 3.46 -12.70
C VAL A 135 4.23 3.16 -11.75
N ILE A 136 5.36 3.79 -11.98
CA ILE A 136 6.61 3.45 -11.31
C ILE A 136 6.84 4.37 -10.12
N ILE A 137 7.19 3.76 -8.99
CA ILE A 137 7.72 4.50 -7.83
C ILE A 137 9.21 4.69 -8.10
N GLU A 138 9.60 5.89 -8.50
CA GLU A 138 11.01 6.15 -8.81
C GLU A 138 11.86 6.05 -7.55
N ASN A 139 11.40 6.68 -6.48
CA ASN A 139 12.04 6.58 -5.17
C ASN A 139 11.08 7.01 -4.07
N ILE A 140 11.37 6.55 -2.86
CA ILE A 140 10.75 7.05 -1.63
C ILE A 140 11.91 7.40 -0.71
N THR A 141 11.93 8.62 -0.24
CA THR A 141 12.97 9.08 0.66
C THR A 141 12.38 9.56 1.97
N ARG A 142 13.15 9.41 3.02
CA ARG A 142 12.77 9.81 4.36
C ARG A 142 13.25 11.24 4.58
N ILE A 143 12.33 12.10 5.02
CA ILE A 143 12.67 13.47 5.40
C ILE A 143 12.80 13.51 6.92
N THR A 144 13.99 13.91 7.37
CA THR A 144 14.25 14.05 8.80
C THR A 144 14.48 15.53 9.12
N ASN A 145 13.91 15.97 10.21
CA ASN A 145 14.08 17.34 10.70
C ASN A 145 15.17 17.41 11.75
#